data_abef2f900d208ffb24d03d0111b30030
#
_entry.id   abef2f900d208ffb24d03d0111b30030
#
_cell.length_a   1.000
_cell.length_b   1.000
_cell.length_c   1.000
_cell.angle_alpha   90.00
_cell.angle_beta   90.00
_cell.angle_gamma   90.00
#
_symmetry.space_group_name_H-M   'P 1'
#
loop_
_entity.id
_entity.type
_entity.pdbx_description
1 polymer ?
#
loop_
_entity_poly.entity_id
_entity_poly.type
_entity_poly.pdbx_seq_one_letter_code
_entity_poly.pdbx_strand_id
1 'polypeptide(L)'
;MGVLIRYLDQIDISIDGVDEATCSRIRGRGVFEQIIQTVHLLHEKGFYEITLSMISDKFHRKMEEEFYRMNEELGTTPIVRSFAPVGRGKESGGFLEHDQYYSPIPAINKPVIQACSCKAGEEKLLINYRGNIYPCQYFVQDEFCMGNILENQDFPFEINMNMAAVWNYFPQNYEKCSTCPVNIFCWPCPGELYLYSDLNQTDNFEKICKFQKKFLYKKIWDEDVLV
;
A
#
# COMPACT_ATOMS: atom_id res chain seq x y z
N MET A 1 -13.31 21.38 -4.56
CA MET A 1 -13.98 20.07 -4.78
C MET A 1 -14.49 19.88 -6.21
N GLY A 2 -15.24 20.77 -6.82
CA GLY A 2 -15.76 20.61 -8.20
C GLY A 2 -14.68 20.36 -9.28
N VAL A 3 -13.46 20.90 -9.12
CA VAL A 3 -12.34 20.65 -10.02
C VAL A 3 -11.84 19.21 -9.86
N LEU A 4 -11.70 18.70 -8.63
CA LEU A 4 -11.19 17.34 -8.38
C LEU A 4 -12.10 16.29 -9.00
N ILE A 5 -13.40 16.36 -8.74
CA ILE A 5 -14.40 15.40 -9.23
C ILE A 5 -14.38 15.29 -10.78
N ARG A 6 -14.03 16.38 -11.47
CA ARG A 6 -13.99 16.41 -12.94
C ARG A 6 -12.86 15.56 -13.55
N TYR A 7 -11.78 15.32 -12.77
CA TYR A 7 -10.55 14.73 -13.29
C TYR A 7 -10.15 13.44 -12.56
N LEU A 8 -10.91 13.01 -11.55
CA LEU A 8 -10.64 11.80 -10.78
C LEU A 8 -11.64 10.72 -11.13
N ASP A 9 -11.15 9.52 -11.36
CA ASP A 9 -11.97 8.32 -11.54
C ASP A 9 -12.34 7.70 -10.18
N GLN A 10 -11.46 7.82 -9.17
CA GLN A 10 -11.65 7.25 -7.84
C GLN A 10 -10.96 8.10 -6.78
N ILE A 11 -11.47 8.08 -5.56
CA ILE A 11 -10.87 8.71 -4.37
C ILE A 11 -10.68 7.67 -3.28
N ASP A 12 -9.43 7.52 -2.81
CA ASP A 12 -9.10 6.71 -1.64
C ASP A 12 -8.94 7.60 -0.41
N ILE A 13 -9.70 7.31 0.65
CA ILE A 13 -9.64 8.05 1.91
C ILE A 13 -9.25 7.08 3.03
N SER A 14 -8.17 7.39 3.74
CA SER A 14 -7.73 6.60 4.88
C SER A 14 -8.45 7.05 6.15
N ILE A 15 -9.26 6.17 6.73
CA ILE A 15 -10.07 6.46 7.93
C ILE A 15 -9.50 5.81 9.20
N ASP A 16 -8.93 4.59 9.10
CA ASP A 16 -8.28 3.85 10.17
C ASP A 16 -9.09 3.77 11.48
N GLY A 17 -10.39 3.55 11.34
CA GLY A 17 -11.32 3.39 12.46
C GLY A 17 -12.76 3.28 11.97
N VAL A 18 -13.66 2.92 12.88
CA VAL A 18 -15.10 2.79 12.62
C VAL A 18 -15.94 3.85 13.33
N ASP A 19 -15.29 4.61 14.19
CA ASP A 19 -15.85 5.74 14.93
C ASP A 19 -14.78 6.79 15.26
N GLU A 20 -15.18 7.90 15.85
CA GLU A 20 -14.26 8.96 16.28
C GLU A 20 -13.22 8.45 17.29
N ALA A 21 -13.61 7.57 18.21
CA ALA A 21 -12.72 7.08 19.28
C ALA A 21 -11.58 6.20 18.71
N THR A 22 -11.87 5.40 17.71
CA THR A 22 -10.90 4.53 17.06
C THR A 22 -10.07 5.26 16.00
N CYS A 23 -10.69 6.06 15.15
CA CYS A 23 -10.03 6.86 14.13
C CYS A 23 -9.05 7.89 14.73
N SER A 24 -9.47 8.61 15.78
CA SER A 24 -8.66 9.69 16.38
C SER A 24 -7.33 9.22 16.96
N ARG A 25 -7.18 7.93 17.28
CA ARG A 25 -5.94 7.35 17.79
C ARG A 25 -4.80 7.41 16.77
N ILE A 26 -5.12 7.38 15.49
CA ILE A 26 -4.15 7.38 14.38
C ILE A 26 -4.21 8.69 13.61
N ARG A 27 -5.42 9.14 13.25
CA ARG A 27 -5.64 10.27 12.37
C ARG A 27 -5.76 11.61 13.07
N GLY A 28 -6.13 11.61 14.35
CA GLY A 28 -6.38 12.80 15.13
C GLY A 28 -7.86 13.08 15.34
N ARG A 29 -8.15 13.95 16.30
CA ARG A 29 -9.53 14.28 16.70
C ARG A 29 -10.29 15.01 15.61
N GLY A 30 -11.57 14.66 15.45
CA GLY A 30 -12.50 15.27 14.48
C GLY A 30 -12.30 14.79 13.04
N VAL A 31 -11.28 13.96 12.78
CA VAL A 31 -10.99 13.48 11.42
C VAL A 31 -12.06 12.50 10.95
N PHE A 32 -12.60 11.64 11.82
CA PHE A 32 -13.65 10.71 11.47
C PHE A 32 -14.88 11.44 10.92
N GLU A 33 -15.39 12.41 11.68
CA GLU A 33 -16.55 13.20 11.27
C GLU A 33 -16.31 13.97 9.97
N GLN A 34 -15.11 14.54 9.80
CA GLN A 34 -14.75 15.23 8.55
C GLN A 34 -14.75 14.28 7.35
N ILE A 35 -14.29 13.03 7.51
CA ILE A 35 -14.30 12.02 6.44
C ILE A 35 -15.74 11.66 6.09
N ILE A 36 -16.59 11.37 7.07
CA ILE A 36 -18.00 11.05 6.85
C ILE A 36 -18.72 12.18 6.12
N GLN A 37 -18.53 13.43 6.56
CA GLN A 37 -19.08 14.61 5.89
C GLN A 37 -18.54 14.75 4.45
N THR A 38 -17.28 14.43 4.23
CA THR A 38 -16.66 14.46 2.89
C THR A 38 -17.28 13.42 1.97
N VAL A 39 -17.52 12.20 2.45
CA VAL A 39 -18.20 11.13 1.69
C VAL A 39 -19.60 11.60 1.28
N HIS A 40 -20.41 12.11 2.22
CA HIS A 40 -21.73 12.62 1.91
C HIS A 40 -21.70 13.75 0.88
N LEU A 41 -20.77 14.70 1.02
CA LEU A 41 -20.62 15.80 0.08
C LEU A 41 -20.22 15.33 -1.33
N LEU A 42 -19.41 14.27 -1.43
CA LEU A 42 -19.04 13.68 -2.72
C LEU A 42 -20.25 13.01 -3.37
N HIS A 43 -21.04 12.26 -2.61
CA HIS A 43 -22.29 11.65 -3.08
C HIS A 43 -23.31 12.69 -3.55
N GLU A 44 -23.50 13.78 -2.81
CA GLU A 44 -24.37 14.90 -3.22
C GLU A 44 -23.94 15.52 -4.56
N LYS A 45 -22.66 15.44 -4.89
CA LYS A 45 -22.11 15.91 -6.17
C LYS A 45 -22.08 14.85 -7.27
N GLY A 46 -22.65 13.66 -7.00
CA GLY A 46 -22.72 12.57 -7.96
C GLY A 46 -21.42 11.77 -8.13
N PHE A 47 -20.50 11.85 -7.16
CA PHE A 47 -19.25 11.06 -7.18
C PHE A 47 -19.35 9.91 -6.17
N TYR A 48 -19.33 8.65 -6.67
CA TYR A 48 -19.59 7.44 -5.88
C TYR A 48 -18.38 6.50 -5.81
N GLU A 49 -17.38 6.69 -6.65
CA GLU A 49 -16.17 5.86 -6.64
C GLU A 49 -15.24 6.24 -5.49
N ILE A 50 -15.69 5.93 -4.27
CA ILE A 50 -15.01 6.27 -3.02
C ILE A 50 -14.58 4.99 -2.32
N THR A 51 -13.30 4.91 -2.00
CA THR A 51 -12.73 3.85 -1.19
C THR A 51 -12.36 4.39 0.18
N LEU A 52 -12.82 3.71 1.25
CA LEU A 52 -12.30 3.95 2.59
C LEU A 52 -11.29 2.86 2.94
N SER A 53 -10.16 3.26 3.49
CA SER A 53 -9.11 2.32 3.86
C SER A 53 -8.77 2.35 5.35
N MET A 54 -8.51 1.15 5.89
CA MET A 54 -8.10 0.91 7.27
C MET A 54 -6.84 0.03 7.28
N ILE A 55 -5.91 0.29 8.20
CA ILE A 55 -4.76 -0.60 8.39
C ILE A 55 -5.18 -1.86 9.14
N SER A 56 -4.56 -3.00 8.81
CA SER A 56 -4.74 -4.26 9.54
C SER A 56 -3.63 -4.41 10.56
N ASP A 57 -3.99 -4.28 11.83
CA ASP A 57 -3.15 -4.62 12.99
C ASP A 57 -3.98 -5.35 14.06
N LYS A 58 -3.39 -5.69 15.19
CA LYS A 58 -4.10 -6.39 16.28
C LYS A 58 -5.35 -5.65 16.79
N PHE A 59 -5.30 -4.32 16.75
CA PHE A 59 -6.40 -3.48 17.22
C PHE A 59 -7.51 -3.42 16.17
N HIS A 60 -7.16 -3.17 14.90
CA HIS A 60 -8.12 -3.00 13.82
C HIS A 60 -8.80 -4.30 13.39
N ARG A 61 -8.17 -5.47 13.55
CA ARG A 61 -8.81 -6.76 13.25
C ARG A 61 -10.13 -7.00 13.97
N LYS A 62 -10.24 -6.46 15.19
CA LYS A 62 -11.48 -6.59 15.97
C LYS A 62 -12.63 -5.75 15.42
N MET A 63 -12.32 -4.81 14.55
CA MET A 63 -13.26 -3.87 13.95
C MET A 63 -13.51 -4.14 12.45
N GLU A 64 -12.87 -5.17 11.88
CA GLU A 64 -12.98 -5.42 10.44
C GLU A 64 -14.44 -5.64 10.00
N GLU A 65 -15.22 -6.42 10.74
CA GLU A 65 -16.64 -6.66 10.41
C GLU A 65 -17.46 -5.36 10.47
N GLU A 66 -17.21 -4.54 11.48
CA GLU A 66 -17.89 -3.25 11.64
C GLU A 66 -17.44 -2.26 10.55
N PHE A 67 -16.17 -2.30 10.17
CA PHE A 67 -15.63 -1.52 9.07
C PHE A 67 -16.29 -1.87 7.72
N TYR A 68 -16.47 -3.16 7.43
CA TYR A 68 -17.20 -3.59 6.23
C TYR A 68 -18.65 -3.11 6.24
N ARG A 69 -19.37 -3.27 7.38
CA ARG A 69 -20.74 -2.82 7.52
C ARG A 69 -20.88 -1.30 7.35
N MET A 70 -19.98 -0.52 7.99
CA MET A 70 -19.95 0.94 7.84
C MET A 70 -19.79 1.36 6.38
N ASN A 71 -18.92 0.69 5.62
CA ASN A 71 -18.74 0.99 4.20
C ASN A 71 -19.98 0.65 3.37
N GLU A 72 -20.66 -0.45 3.67
CA GLU A 72 -21.91 -0.82 3.02
C GLU A 72 -22.99 0.26 3.27
N GLU A 73 -23.14 0.72 4.51
CA GLU A 73 -24.08 1.78 4.88
C GLU A 73 -23.76 3.13 4.21
N LEU A 74 -22.48 3.44 4.07
CA LEU A 74 -22.01 4.66 3.41
C LEU A 74 -22.01 4.57 1.88
N GLY A 75 -22.16 3.39 1.29
CA GLY A 75 -22.02 3.19 -0.16
C GLY A 75 -20.60 3.42 -0.66
N THR A 76 -19.60 2.99 0.10
CA THR A 76 -18.18 3.10 -0.22
C THR A 76 -17.52 1.72 -0.33
N THR A 77 -16.35 1.63 -0.95
CA THR A 77 -15.60 0.38 -1.09
C THR A 77 -14.59 0.24 0.06
N PRO A 78 -14.66 -0.83 0.88
CA PRO A 78 -13.70 -1.05 1.95
C PRO A 78 -12.37 -1.63 1.43
N ILE A 79 -11.24 -1.10 1.90
CA ILE A 79 -9.92 -1.71 1.71
C ILE A 79 -9.22 -1.82 3.07
N VAL A 80 -8.84 -3.05 3.44
CA VAL A 80 -7.97 -3.30 4.59
C VAL A 80 -6.55 -3.50 4.09
N ARG A 81 -5.62 -2.67 4.56
CA ARG A 81 -4.23 -2.63 4.11
C ARG A 81 -3.28 -3.09 5.23
N SER A 82 -2.22 -3.78 4.84
CA SER A 82 -1.12 -4.06 5.77
C SER A 82 -0.48 -2.75 6.25
N PHE A 83 -0.10 -2.72 7.54
CA PHE A 83 0.65 -1.59 8.08
C PHE A 83 2.02 -1.49 7.39
N ALA A 84 2.38 -0.29 6.96
CA ALA A 84 3.70 0.00 6.42
C ALA A 84 4.37 1.07 7.32
N PRO A 85 5.56 0.81 7.88
CA PRO A 85 6.25 1.74 8.76
C PRO A 85 6.92 2.87 7.97
N VAL A 86 6.10 3.69 7.30
CA VAL A 86 6.53 4.89 6.56
C VAL A 86 6.08 6.16 7.27
N GLY A 87 6.80 7.26 7.07
CA GLY A 87 6.50 8.54 7.70
C GLY A 87 6.44 8.41 9.23
N ARG A 88 5.39 8.92 9.86
CA ARG A 88 5.17 8.78 11.32
C ARG A 88 5.04 7.34 11.81
N GLY A 89 4.69 6.42 10.93
CA GLY A 89 4.63 4.99 11.26
C GLY A 89 5.98 4.40 11.66
N LYS A 90 7.11 5.01 11.26
CA LYS A 90 8.46 4.60 11.69
C LYS A 90 8.66 4.73 13.21
N GLU A 91 7.98 5.68 13.83
CA GLU A 91 8.08 5.98 15.26
C GLU A 91 7.19 5.06 16.12
N SER A 92 6.28 4.34 15.48
CA SER A 92 5.29 3.48 16.14
C SER A 92 5.87 2.09 16.43
N GLY A 93 6.98 2.00 17.15
CA GLY A 93 7.75 0.77 17.41
C GLY A 93 7.00 -0.42 18.05
N GLY A 94 5.72 -0.27 18.40
CA GLY A 94 4.86 -1.33 18.93
C GLY A 94 4.04 -2.09 17.88
N PHE A 95 4.03 -1.64 16.61
CA PHE A 95 3.28 -2.28 15.53
C PHE A 95 4.06 -3.38 14.80
N LEU A 96 5.35 -3.55 15.11
CA LEU A 96 6.26 -4.45 14.42
C LEU A 96 6.25 -5.90 14.96
N GLU A 97 5.18 -6.37 15.55
CA GLU A 97 5.04 -7.80 15.79
C GLU A 97 4.67 -8.51 14.48
N HIS A 98 5.67 -9.01 13.84
CA HIS A 98 5.75 -9.51 12.46
C HIS A 98 4.86 -10.69 12.07
N ASP A 99 4.21 -11.36 12.98
CA ASP A 99 3.33 -12.49 12.67
C ASP A 99 2.02 -12.09 11.99
N GLN A 100 1.84 -10.80 11.70
CA GLN A 100 0.55 -10.23 11.29
C GLN A 100 0.56 -9.46 9.97
N TYR A 101 1.71 -9.37 9.29
CA TYR A 101 1.83 -8.59 8.03
C TYR A 101 1.13 -9.21 6.84
N TYR A 102 0.74 -10.47 6.93
CA TYR A 102 -0.08 -11.11 5.94
C TYR A 102 -1.43 -11.50 6.56
N SER A 103 -2.34 -10.53 6.63
CA SER A 103 -3.72 -10.89 6.44
C SER A 103 -3.77 -11.62 5.10
N PRO A 104 -4.24 -12.87 5.01
CA PRO A 104 -4.47 -13.47 3.71
C PRO A 104 -5.36 -12.47 2.98
N ILE A 105 -4.90 -11.99 1.84
CA ILE A 105 -5.78 -11.33 0.88
C ILE A 105 -7.04 -12.19 0.86
N PRO A 106 -8.23 -11.62 1.18
CA PRO A 106 -9.46 -12.40 1.19
C PRO A 106 -9.44 -13.20 -0.08
N ALA A 107 -9.61 -14.50 0.02
CA ALA A 107 -9.42 -15.40 -1.10
C ALA A 107 -10.26 -14.87 -2.26
N ILE A 108 -9.63 -14.08 -3.11
CA ILE A 108 -10.15 -13.85 -4.43
C ILE A 108 -10.17 -15.26 -5.01
N ASN A 109 -11.36 -15.80 -5.20
CA ASN A 109 -11.64 -17.17 -5.63
C ASN A 109 -11.11 -17.47 -7.05
N LYS A 110 -9.98 -16.86 -7.44
CA LYS A 110 -9.25 -17.17 -8.66
C LYS A 110 -7.77 -17.19 -8.33
N PRO A 111 -7.08 -18.31 -8.58
CA PRO A 111 -5.62 -18.37 -8.52
C PRO A 111 -5.07 -17.49 -9.63
N VAL A 112 -4.84 -16.20 -9.34
CA VAL A 112 -4.11 -15.33 -10.25
C VAL A 112 -2.65 -15.48 -9.91
N ILE A 113 -1.93 -16.25 -10.71
CA ILE A 113 -0.47 -16.12 -10.78
C ILE A 113 -0.23 -14.80 -11.50
N GLN A 114 -0.16 -13.73 -10.73
CA GLN A 114 0.30 -12.46 -11.27
C GLN A 114 1.81 -12.48 -11.33
N ALA A 115 2.34 -12.45 -12.55
CA ALA A 115 3.67 -11.91 -12.78
C ALA A 115 3.58 -10.40 -12.50
N CYS A 116 3.66 -10.02 -11.22
CA CYS A 116 3.59 -8.63 -10.81
C CYS A 116 4.95 -7.98 -11.06
N SER A 117 5.05 -7.15 -12.08
CA SER A 117 6.07 -6.12 -12.11
C SER A 117 5.69 -4.98 -11.16
N CYS A 118 6.66 -4.43 -10.43
CA CYS A 118 6.46 -3.22 -9.67
C CYS A 118 6.18 -2.06 -10.65
N LYS A 119 5.08 -1.36 -10.45
CA LYS A 119 4.65 -0.23 -11.29
C LYS A 119 5.07 1.14 -10.74
N ALA A 120 5.94 1.14 -9.72
CA ALA A 120 6.48 2.37 -9.15
C ALA A 120 7.29 3.15 -10.19
N GLY A 121 6.97 4.43 -10.37
CA GLY A 121 7.62 5.28 -11.35
C GLY A 121 7.10 5.15 -12.79
N GLU A 122 6.27 4.16 -13.09
CA GLU A 122 5.67 3.95 -14.42
C GLU A 122 4.17 4.30 -14.41
N GLU A 123 3.38 3.51 -13.68
CA GLU A 123 1.92 3.66 -13.57
C GLU A 123 1.51 4.24 -12.21
N LYS A 124 2.44 4.30 -11.25
CA LYS A 124 2.21 4.85 -9.91
C LYS A 124 3.25 5.89 -9.60
N LEU A 125 2.78 7.04 -9.16
CA LEU A 125 3.62 8.14 -8.72
C LEU A 125 3.09 8.64 -7.36
N LEU A 126 3.98 9.16 -6.55
CA LEU A 126 3.63 9.94 -5.37
C LEU A 126 4.06 11.38 -5.61
N ILE A 127 3.17 12.32 -5.36
CA ILE A 127 3.46 13.74 -5.36
C ILE A 127 3.27 14.23 -3.92
N ASN A 128 4.32 14.79 -3.33
CA ASN A 128 4.23 15.32 -1.99
C ASN A 128 3.67 16.75 -1.97
N TYR A 129 3.44 17.29 -0.78
CA TYR A 129 2.88 18.65 -0.60
C TYR A 129 3.76 19.80 -1.13
N ARG A 130 5.03 19.52 -1.43
CA ARG A 130 5.97 20.49 -2.06
C ARG A 130 6.00 20.35 -3.58
N GLY A 131 5.21 19.45 -4.14
CA GLY A 131 5.21 19.18 -5.58
C GLY A 131 6.29 18.21 -6.04
N ASN A 132 7.14 17.69 -5.17
CA ASN A 132 8.15 16.70 -5.53
C ASN A 132 7.49 15.37 -5.91
N ILE A 133 8.00 14.77 -6.99
CA ILE A 133 7.50 13.52 -7.57
C ILE A 133 8.43 12.38 -7.17
N TYR A 134 7.85 11.27 -6.73
CA TYR A 134 8.55 10.05 -6.33
C TYR A 134 7.93 8.81 -6.95
N PRO A 135 8.69 7.70 -7.10
CA PRO A 135 8.18 6.46 -7.70
C PRO A 135 6.98 5.86 -6.95
N CYS A 136 6.99 5.91 -5.61
CA CYS A 136 5.88 5.48 -4.75
C CYS A 136 6.09 5.96 -3.30
N GLN A 137 5.16 5.62 -2.43
CA GLN A 137 5.18 6.01 -1.01
C GLN A 137 6.36 5.47 -0.18
N TYR A 138 7.06 4.45 -0.65
CA TYR A 138 8.23 3.88 0.03
C TYR A 138 9.53 4.59 -0.35
N PHE A 139 9.61 5.15 -1.55
CA PHE A 139 10.78 5.79 -2.13
C PHE A 139 10.59 7.31 -2.14
N VAL A 140 10.57 7.91 -0.93
CA VAL A 140 10.32 9.37 -0.73
C VAL A 140 11.55 10.13 -0.25
N GLN A 141 12.74 9.52 -0.31
CA GLN A 141 14.00 10.16 0.00
C GLN A 141 14.49 10.96 -1.21
N ASP A 142 15.37 11.94 -0.97
CA ASP A 142 15.84 12.86 -2.01
C ASP A 142 16.50 12.14 -3.21
N GLU A 143 17.16 11.00 -2.96
CA GLU A 143 17.80 10.18 -3.98
C GLU A 143 16.82 9.56 -4.98
N PHE A 144 15.54 9.43 -4.62
CA PHE A 144 14.47 8.92 -5.47
C PHE A 144 13.58 10.02 -6.05
N CYS A 145 13.90 11.28 -5.78
CA CYS A 145 13.13 12.40 -6.34
C CYS A 145 13.30 12.44 -7.86
N MET A 146 12.19 12.38 -8.58
CA MET A 146 12.11 12.31 -10.03
C MET A 146 11.90 13.69 -10.67
N GLY A 147 11.63 14.70 -9.86
CA GLY A 147 11.36 16.07 -10.30
C GLY A 147 10.33 16.77 -9.44
N ASN A 148 9.88 17.94 -9.89
CA ASN A 148 8.88 18.74 -9.17
C ASN A 148 7.85 19.31 -10.14
N ILE A 149 6.55 19.08 -9.87
CA ILE A 149 5.45 19.55 -10.73
C ILE A 149 5.29 21.07 -10.76
N LEU A 150 5.83 21.77 -9.76
CA LEU A 150 5.74 23.24 -9.69
C LEU A 150 6.88 23.93 -10.45
N GLU A 151 7.97 23.22 -10.73
CA GLU A 151 9.15 23.72 -11.44
C GLU A 151 9.09 23.47 -12.94
N ASN A 152 8.45 22.36 -13.35
CA ASN A 152 8.27 21.97 -14.76
C ASN A 152 6.81 22.12 -15.16
N GLN A 153 6.50 23.10 -15.99
CA GLN A 153 5.15 23.35 -16.50
C GLN A 153 4.87 22.62 -17.81
N ASP A 154 5.88 22.05 -18.46
CA ASP A 154 5.74 21.30 -19.71
C ASP A 154 5.48 19.83 -19.44
N PHE A 155 4.31 19.35 -19.85
CA PHE A 155 3.97 17.94 -19.85
C PHE A 155 4.17 17.36 -21.27
N PRO A 156 4.75 16.16 -21.46
CA PRO A 156 5.12 15.18 -20.41
C PRO A 156 6.44 15.56 -19.74
N PHE A 157 6.48 15.39 -18.42
CA PHE A 157 7.74 15.51 -17.69
C PHE A 157 8.73 14.51 -18.28
N GLU A 158 9.92 14.95 -18.62
CA GLU A 158 11.06 14.05 -18.69
C GLU A 158 11.32 13.57 -17.26
N ILE A 159 10.60 12.51 -16.89
CA ILE A 159 10.80 11.84 -15.62
C ILE A 159 12.21 11.25 -15.70
N ASN A 160 13.18 11.98 -15.16
CA ASN A 160 14.53 11.48 -15.03
C ASN A 160 14.51 10.32 -14.04
N MET A 161 14.13 9.14 -14.56
CA MET A 161 13.93 7.94 -13.80
C MET A 161 15.27 7.44 -13.33
N ASN A 162 15.72 7.90 -12.16
CA ASN A 162 16.75 7.19 -11.43
C ASN A 162 16.19 5.84 -10.89
N MET A 163 15.49 5.14 -11.78
CA MET A 163 14.96 3.80 -11.50
C MET A 163 16.07 2.81 -11.17
N ALA A 164 17.32 3.12 -11.53
CA ALA A 164 18.46 2.29 -11.15
C ALA A 164 18.52 2.08 -9.63
N ALA A 165 18.25 3.11 -8.83
CA ALA A 165 18.22 2.98 -7.38
C ALA A 165 17.07 2.06 -6.90
N VAL A 166 15.90 2.17 -7.49
CA VAL A 166 14.75 1.28 -7.18
C VAL A 166 15.03 -0.16 -7.59
N TRP A 167 15.67 -0.35 -8.76
CA TRP A 167 16.00 -1.68 -9.29
C TRP A 167 16.95 -2.49 -8.40
N ASN A 168 17.77 -1.84 -7.60
CA ASN A 168 18.63 -2.52 -6.64
C ASN A 168 17.87 -3.36 -5.61
N TYR A 169 16.62 -3.04 -5.36
CA TYR A 169 15.75 -3.72 -4.39
C TYR A 169 14.85 -4.79 -5.01
N PHE A 170 15.04 -5.13 -6.28
CA PHE A 170 14.31 -6.24 -6.88
C PHE A 170 14.88 -7.59 -6.42
N PRO A 171 14.02 -8.60 -6.22
CA PRO A 171 14.43 -9.91 -5.70
C PRO A 171 15.58 -10.55 -6.48
N GLN A 172 15.60 -10.39 -7.80
CA GLN A 172 16.63 -10.98 -8.65
C GLN A 172 18.04 -10.45 -8.36
N ASN A 173 18.18 -9.34 -7.67
CA ASN A 173 19.46 -8.75 -7.27
C ASN A 173 19.98 -9.30 -5.93
N TYR A 174 19.22 -10.16 -5.26
CA TYR A 174 19.65 -10.82 -4.02
C TYR A 174 20.23 -12.19 -4.32
N GLU A 175 21.48 -12.44 -3.90
CA GLU A 175 22.18 -13.72 -4.13
C GLU A 175 21.36 -14.94 -3.72
N LYS A 176 20.72 -14.90 -2.56
CA LYS A 176 19.88 -15.99 -2.07
C LYS A 176 18.62 -16.24 -2.91
N CYS A 177 18.19 -15.29 -3.73
CA CYS A 177 17.06 -15.46 -4.62
C CYS A 177 17.46 -16.14 -5.93
N SER A 178 18.73 -16.06 -6.35
CA SER A 178 19.22 -16.61 -7.62
C SER A 178 19.01 -18.13 -7.73
N THR A 179 19.12 -18.85 -6.61
CA THR A 179 18.93 -20.31 -6.53
C THR A 179 17.56 -20.72 -5.97
N CYS A 180 16.68 -19.77 -5.71
CA CYS A 180 15.39 -20.05 -5.12
C CYS A 180 14.43 -20.61 -6.19
N PRO A 181 13.84 -21.82 -5.98
CA PRO A 181 13.01 -22.47 -6.98
C PRO A 181 11.69 -21.75 -7.29
N VAL A 182 11.30 -20.78 -6.48
CA VAL A 182 10.07 -19.97 -6.67
C VAL A 182 10.38 -18.50 -7.01
N ASN A 183 11.62 -18.15 -7.32
CA ASN A 183 12.03 -16.76 -7.51
C ASN A 183 11.28 -16.05 -8.63
N ILE A 184 10.98 -16.75 -9.74
CA ILE A 184 10.23 -16.21 -10.88
C ILE A 184 8.78 -15.85 -10.55
N PHE A 185 8.23 -16.44 -9.49
CA PHE A 185 6.88 -16.18 -8.99
C PHE A 185 6.86 -15.31 -7.73
N CYS A 186 8.04 -14.98 -7.19
CA CYS A 186 8.18 -14.24 -5.95
C CYS A 186 8.47 -12.77 -6.24
N TRP A 187 7.51 -11.91 -5.93
CA TRP A 187 7.61 -10.47 -6.15
C TRP A 187 7.33 -9.72 -4.84
N PRO A 188 8.24 -9.78 -3.85
CA PRO A 188 8.13 -8.90 -2.69
C PRO A 188 8.23 -7.44 -3.14
N CYS A 189 7.58 -6.56 -2.42
CA CYS A 189 7.62 -5.13 -2.73
C CYS A 189 9.05 -4.59 -2.60
N PRO A 190 9.66 -4.02 -3.64
CA PRO A 190 11.00 -3.44 -3.56
C PRO A 190 11.10 -2.33 -2.50
N GLY A 191 10.02 -1.55 -2.34
CA GLY A 191 9.95 -0.51 -1.34
C GLY A 191 9.92 -1.03 0.10
N GLU A 192 9.31 -2.18 0.35
CA GLU A 192 9.40 -2.85 1.66
C GLU A 192 10.81 -3.36 1.92
N LEU A 193 11.46 -3.95 0.93
CA LEU A 193 12.84 -4.41 1.05
C LEU A 193 13.79 -3.25 1.35
N TYR A 194 13.63 -2.13 0.65
CA TYR A 194 14.37 -0.90 0.93
C TYR A 194 14.15 -0.43 2.37
N LEU A 195 12.89 -0.32 2.80
CA LEU A 195 12.52 0.17 4.12
C LEU A 195 13.14 -0.67 5.24
N TYR A 196 13.12 -2.00 5.11
CA TYR A 196 13.70 -2.89 6.11
C TYR A 196 15.22 -2.84 6.12
N SER A 197 15.84 -2.63 4.97
CA SER A 197 17.30 -2.41 4.86
C SER A 197 17.69 -1.11 5.55
N ASP A 198 16.97 -0.01 5.28
CA ASP A 198 17.19 1.30 5.92
C ASP A 198 17.03 1.26 7.45
N LEU A 199 16.08 0.45 7.94
CA LEU A 199 15.86 0.27 9.37
C LEU A 199 16.79 -0.79 10.03
N ASN A 200 17.77 -1.32 9.32
CA ASN A 200 18.63 -2.44 9.76
C ASN A 200 17.84 -3.68 10.23
N GLN A 201 16.68 -3.92 9.62
CA GLN A 201 15.77 -5.02 9.96
C GLN A 201 15.90 -6.17 8.96
N THR A 202 17.11 -6.70 8.79
CA THR A 202 17.41 -7.79 7.86
C THR A 202 16.63 -9.07 8.14
N ASP A 203 16.34 -9.34 9.42
CA ASP A 203 15.48 -10.49 9.79
C ASP A 203 14.07 -10.37 9.22
N ASN A 204 13.56 -9.18 8.92
CA ASN A 204 12.24 -9.01 8.33
C ASN A 204 12.21 -9.49 6.90
N PHE A 205 13.30 -9.27 6.14
CA PHE A 205 13.43 -9.88 4.83
C PHE A 205 13.39 -11.41 4.90
N GLU A 206 14.08 -12.01 5.89
CA GLU A 206 14.06 -13.46 6.09
C GLU A 206 12.64 -13.98 6.43
N LYS A 207 11.91 -13.26 7.28
CA LYS A 207 10.53 -13.62 7.63
C LYS A 207 9.60 -13.53 6.41
N ILE A 208 9.68 -12.44 5.64
CA ILE A 208 8.93 -12.26 4.40
C ILE A 208 9.28 -13.38 3.42
N CYS A 209 10.57 -13.64 3.21
CA CYS A 209 11.05 -14.67 2.32
C CYS A 209 10.51 -16.06 2.71
N LYS A 210 10.61 -16.42 3.99
CA LYS A 210 10.11 -17.70 4.50
C LYS A 210 8.60 -17.87 4.28
N PHE A 211 7.84 -16.81 4.52
CA PHE A 211 6.38 -16.82 4.33
C PHE A 211 6.04 -16.94 2.84
N GLN A 212 6.57 -16.07 1.99
CA GLN A 212 6.32 -16.05 0.55
C GLN A 212 6.71 -17.38 -0.11
N LYS A 213 7.87 -17.90 0.26
CA LYS A 213 8.35 -19.19 -0.26
C LYS A 213 7.38 -20.32 0.09
N LYS A 214 6.94 -20.41 1.35
CA LYS A 214 5.97 -21.42 1.78
C LYS A 214 4.64 -21.30 1.05
N PHE A 215 4.14 -20.06 0.93
CA PHE A 215 2.88 -19.77 0.24
C PHE A 215 2.94 -20.13 -1.24
N LEU A 216 4.01 -19.73 -1.94
CA LEU A 216 4.20 -20.02 -3.36
C LEU A 216 4.41 -21.52 -3.60
N TYR A 217 5.17 -22.22 -2.76
CA TYR A 217 5.30 -23.66 -2.83
C TYR A 217 3.94 -24.33 -2.79
N LYS A 218 3.12 -23.97 -1.81
CA LYS A 218 1.78 -24.50 -1.69
C LYS A 218 0.93 -24.23 -2.94
N LYS A 219 0.97 -23.00 -3.45
CA LYS A 219 0.19 -22.61 -4.65
C LYS A 219 0.66 -23.26 -5.94
N ILE A 220 1.95 -23.48 -6.10
CA ILE A 220 2.53 -23.99 -7.35
C ILE A 220 2.48 -25.53 -7.42
N TRP A 221 2.66 -26.20 -6.28
CA TRP A 221 2.89 -27.65 -6.22
C TRP A 221 1.79 -28.43 -5.49
N ASP A 222 0.82 -27.77 -4.88
CA ASP A 222 -0.29 -28.41 -4.18
C ASP A 222 -1.42 -28.65 -5.19
N GLU A 223 -1.65 -29.93 -5.56
CA GLU A 223 -2.65 -30.32 -6.55
C GLU A 223 -4.08 -29.95 -6.13
N ASP A 224 -4.33 -29.80 -4.82
CA ASP A 224 -5.64 -29.46 -4.27
C ASP A 224 -6.05 -27.97 -4.50
N VAL A 225 -5.16 -27.14 -5.03
CA VAL A 225 -5.41 -25.71 -5.28
C VAL A 225 -5.74 -25.40 -6.75
N LEU A 226 -5.67 -26.38 -7.63
CA LEU A 226 -5.90 -26.23 -9.07
C LEU A 226 -7.33 -26.60 -9.53
N VAL A 227 -8.28 -26.78 -8.61
CA VAL A 227 -9.69 -27.06 -8.93
C VAL A 227 -10.59 -25.89 -8.60
#